data_6820346fe1b7c743f2a59be96f9e0e2b
#
_entry.id   6820346fe1b7c743f2a59be96f9e0e2b
#
_cell.length_a   1.000
_cell.length_b   1.000
_cell.length_c   1.000
_cell.angle_alpha   90.00
_cell.angle_beta   90.00
_cell.angle_gamma   90.00
#
_symmetry.space_group_name_H-M   'P 1'
#
loop_
_entity.id
_entity.type
_entity.pdbx_description
1 polymer ?
#
loop_
_entity_poly.entity_id
_entity_poly.type
_entity_poly.pdbx_seq_one_letter_code
_entity_poly.pdbx_strand_id
1 'polypeptide(L)'
;MEFLVGLGSITLIDLILSGDNAVIIALASRNLPREQRKKAIIWGSVGAVALRILLTTVAAILLTIPYLQLAGGLALLCIAIALLAEKKDVVSCEQASTLTEAIKTILLADVIMSMDNVLAIAGASGGNIILLAVGLVMSIPLVVFGSGFVMKLMDRYPAIIYLGAAILGWTAAKMVVKDGFVKDALAPYALAIELLLTVGVLIVGHILKKKTYFGSN
;
A
#
# COMPACT_ATOMS: atom_id res chain seq x y z
N MET A 1 32.49 5.26 -5.18
CA MET A 1 31.61 6.42 -5.18
C MET A 1 30.25 6.05 -5.79
N GLU A 2 30.18 5.41 -6.96
CA GLU A 2 28.95 5.02 -7.67
C GLU A 2 28.02 4.10 -6.84
N PHE A 3 28.58 3.12 -6.13
CA PHE A 3 27.77 2.23 -5.27
C PHE A 3 27.03 2.99 -4.16
N LEU A 4 27.67 3.94 -3.51
CA LEU A 4 27.04 4.75 -2.44
C LEU A 4 25.97 5.69 -3.00
N VAL A 5 26.21 6.26 -4.18
CA VAL A 5 25.22 7.10 -4.86
C VAL A 5 24.01 6.26 -5.28
N GLY A 6 24.24 5.09 -5.88
CA GLY A 6 23.18 4.15 -6.23
C GLY A 6 22.37 3.69 -5.02
N LEU A 7 23.05 3.35 -3.90
CA LEU A 7 22.41 2.96 -2.65
C LEU A 7 21.52 4.09 -2.10
N GLY A 8 22.04 5.31 -2.03
CA GLY A 8 21.28 6.48 -1.60
C GLY A 8 20.08 6.75 -2.52
N SER A 9 20.28 6.61 -3.84
CA SER A 9 19.21 6.80 -4.82
C SER A 9 18.09 5.77 -4.64
N ILE A 10 18.40 4.47 -4.54
CA ILE A 10 17.40 3.41 -4.34
C ILE A 10 16.65 3.64 -3.03
N THR A 11 17.38 3.88 -1.92
CA THR A 11 16.74 4.12 -0.62
C THR A 11 15.83 5.35 -0.65
N LEU A 12 16.25 6.43 -1.30
CA LEU A 12 15.45 7.65 -1.42
C LEU A 12 14.23 7.45 -2.32
N ILE A 13 14.40 6.80 -3.47
CA ILE A 13 13.30 6.48 -4.39
C ILE A 13 12.29 5.58 -3.67
N ASP A 14 12.76 4.52 -3.01
CA ASP A 14 11.88 3.62 -2.26
C ASP A 14 11.14 4.37 -1.15
N LEU A 15 11.80 5.23 -0.39
CA LEU A 15 11.18 6.04 0.65
C LEU A 15 10.08 6.96 0.10
N ILE A 16 10.33 7.63 -1.03
CA ILE A 16 9.36 8.52 -1.67
C ILE A 16 8.15 7.73 -2.20
N LEU A 17 8.41 6.57 -2.81
CA LEU A 17 7.38 5.70 -3.37
C LEU A 17 6.65 4.86 -2.31
N SER A 18 7.23 4.70 -1.10
CA SER A 18 6.67 3.90 -0.01
C SER A 18 5.98 4.73 1.08
N GLY A 19 5.76 6.02 0.83
CA GLY A 19 5.07 6.88 1.79
C GLY A 19 3.66 6.39 2.14
N ASP A 20 2.94 5.88 1.15
CA ASP A 20 1.63 5.25 1.28
C ASP A 20 1.69 3.85 1.92
N ASN A 21 2.80 3.11 1.76
CA ASN A 21 3.00 1.82 2.43
C ASN A 21 3.04 1.98 3.96
N ALA A 22 3.64 3.05 4.48
CA ALA A 22 3.62 3.33 5.92
C ALA A 22 2.19 3.56 6.44
N VAL A 23 1.34 4.17 5.61
CA VAL A 23 -0.08 4.40 5.93
C VAL A 23 -0.86 3.09 5.97
N ILE A 24 -0.67 2.19 4.98
CA ILE A 24 -1.38 0.90 4.96
C ILE A 24 -0.93 -0.02 6.09
N ILE A 25 0.37 -0.04 6.42
CA ILE A 25 0.91 -0.78 7.56
C ILE A 25 0.25 -0.29 8.86
N ALA A 26 0.15 1.03 9.05
CA ALA A 26 -0.51 1.62 10.20
C ALA A 26 -2.01 1.27 10.26
N LEU A 27 -2.74 1.42 9.16
CA LEU A 27 -4.17 1.11 9.07
C LEU A 27 -4.45 -0.38 9.32
N ALA A 28 -3.70 -1.29 8.69
CA ALA A 28 -3.88 -2.73 8.85
C ALA A 28 -3.54 -3.22 10.27
N SER A 29 -2.63 -2.54 10.98
CA SER A 29 -2.19 -2.95 12.31
C SER A 29 -2.97 -2.29 13.45
N ARG A 30 -3.75 -1.22 13.19
CA ARG A 30 -4.31 -0.35 14.23
C ARG A 30 -5.22 -1.05 15.26
N ASN A 31 -5.98 -2.05 14.82
CA ASN A 31 -6.94 -2.77 15.68
C ASN A 31 -6.30 -3.89 16.49
N LEU A 32 -5.02 -4.17 16.29
CA LEU A 32 -4.28 -5.17 17.04
C LEU A 32 -3.90 -4.68 18.43
N PRO A 33 -3.76 -5.57 19.43
CA PRO A 33 -3.14 -5.27 20.70
C PRO A 33 -1.72 -4.71 20.52
N ARG A 34 -1.26 -3.86 21.42
CA ARG A 34 0.02 -3.12 21.30
C ARG A 34 1.23 -3.99 20.94
N GLU A 35 1.32 -5.18 21.56
CA GLU A 35 2.42 -6.12 21.30
C GLU A 35 2.34 -6.72 19.88
N GLN A 36 1.14 -7.03 19.41
CA GLN A 36 0.92 -7.57 18.09
C GLN A 36 1.08 -6.48 17.00
N ARG A 37 0.73 -5.22 17.29
CA ARG A 37 0.99 -4.08 16.38
C ARG A 37 2.46 -3.97 16.01
N LYS A 38 3.36 -3.99 17.01
CA LYS A 38 4.80 -3.92 16.76
C LYS A 38 5.28 -5.08 15.89
N LYS A 39 4.80 -6.30 16.18
CA LYS A 39 5.14 -7.48 15.37
C LYS A 39 4.60 -7.38 13.95
N ALA A 40 3.35 -6.92 13.78
CA ALA A 40 2.75 -6.71 12.45
C ALA A 40 3.54 -5.69 11.63
N ILE A 41 3.92 -4.57 12.22
CA ILE A 41 4.72 -3.53 11.57
C ILE A 41 6.08 -4.10 11.13
N ILE A 42 6.81 -4.75 12.04
CA ILE A 42 8.15 -5.26 11.73
C ILE A 42 8.08 -6.38 10.69
N TRP A 43 7.29 -7.43 10.94
CA TRP A 43 7.21 -8.58 10.04
C TRP A 43 6.53 -8.24 8.72
N GLY A 44 5.54 -7.35 8.75
CA GLY A 44 4.92 -6.81 7.55
C GLY A 44 5.92 -6.03 6.69
N SER A 45 6.71 -5.14 7.28
CA SER A 45 7.73 -4.38 6.56
C SER A 45 8.86 -5.26 6.01
N VAL A 46 9.35 -6.22 6.80
CA VAL A 46 10.38 -7.17 6.35
C VAL A 46 9.87 -8.03 5.20
N GLY A 47 8.66 -8.57 5.34
CA GLY A 47 8.02 -9.37 4.30
C GLY A 47 7.75 -8.57 3.03
N ALA A 48 7.29 -7.33 3.15
CA ALA A 48 7.06 -6.40 2.05
C ALA A 48 8.36 -6.16 1.26
N VAL A 49 9.45 -5.85 1.94
CA VAL A 49 10.77 -5.65 1.28
C VAL A 49 11.25 -6.92 0.60
N ALA A 50 11.10 -8.09 1.23
CA ALA A 50 11.47 -9.37 0.61
C ALA A 50 10.66 -9.64 -0.67
N LEU A 51 9.35 -9.41 -0.64
CA LEU A 51 8.49 -9.51 -1.81
C LEU A 51 8.85 -8.50 -2.89
N ARG A 52 9.17 -7.26 -2.51
CA ARG A 52 9.58 -6.21 -3.45
C ARG A 52 10.88 -6.55 -4.18
N ILE A 53 11.88 -7.12 -3.48
CA ILE A 53 13.11 -7.62 -4.11
C ILE A 53 12.75 -8.69 -5.16
N LEU A 54 11.89 -9.65 -4.80
CA LEU A 54 11.43 -10.70 -5.71
C LEU A 54 10.69 -10.12 -6.91
N LEU A 55 9.69 -9.25 -6.68
CA LEU A 55 8.90 -8.61 -7.72
C LEU A 55 9.76 -7.77 -8.66
N THR A 56 10.73 -7.02 -8.12
CA THR A 56 11.65 -6.23 -8.94
C THR A 56 12.52 -7.12 -9.84
N THR A 57 12.90 -8.29 -9.37
CA THR A 57 13.67 -9.25 -10.17
C THR A 57 12.85 -9.83 -11.34
N VAL A 58 11.54 -9.98 -11.19
CA VAL A 58 10.63 -10.52 -12.23
C VAL A 58 9.79 -9.42 -12.92
N ALA A 59 10.11 -8.18 -12.67
CA ALA A 59 9.34 -7.01 -13.13
C ALA A 59 9.01 -7.01 -14.61
N ALA A 60 10.01 -7.31 -15.45
CA ALA A 60 9.84 -7.31 -16.90
C ALA A 60 8.74 -8.28 -17.36
N ILE A 61 8.55 -9.40 -16.65
CA ILE A 61 7.49 -10.38 -16.92
C ILE A 61 6.14 -9.86 -16.44
N LEU A 62 6.09 -9.30 -15.22
CA LEU A 62 4.84 -8.79 -14.64
C LEU A 62 4.18 -7.72 -15.50
N LEU A 63 4.99 -6.85 -16.10
CA LEU A 63 4.49 -5.76 -16.94
C LEU A 63 3.90 -6.22 -18.28
N THR A 64 4.13 -7.46 -18.69
CA THR A 64 3.51 -8.03 -19.91
C THR A 64 2.10 -8.58 -19.64
N ILE A 65 1.70 -8.73 -18.36
CA ILE A 65 0.39 -9.27 -18.01
C ILE A 65 -0.68 -8.18 -18.21
N PRO A 66 -1.66 -8.42 -19.12
CA PRO A 66 -2.71 -7.45 -19.38
C PRO A 66 -3.60 -7.24 -18.15
N TYR A 67 -4.06 -6.02 -17.97
CA TYR A 67 -4.99 -5.62 -16.89
C TYR A 67 -4.50 -5.88 -15.47
N LEU A 68 -3.19 -6.12 -15.28
CA LEU A 68 -2.64 -6.43 -13.97
C LEU A 68 -2.75 -5.23 -13.01
N GLN A 69 -2.44 -4.01 -13.49
CA GLN A 69 -2.55 -2.79 -12.70
C GLN A 69 -4.03 -2.44 -12.43
N LEU A 70 -4.90 -2.66 -13.40
CA LEU A 70 -6.35 -2.46 -13.25
C LEU A 70 -6.90 -3.38 -12.15
N ALA A 71 -6.62 -4.68 -12.21
CA ALA A 71 -7.06 -5.65 -11.20
C ALA A 71 -6.49 -5.33 -9.82
N GLY A 72 -5.21 -4.99 -9.76
CA GLY A 72 -4.54 -4.56 -8.52
C GLY A 72 -5.17 -3.30 -7.93
N GLY A 73 -5.42 -2.28 -8.75
CA GLY A 73 -6.07 -1.04 -8.33
C GLY A 73 -7.48 -1.30 -7.77
N LEU A 74 -8.28 -2.13 -8.42
CA LEU A 74 -9.60 -2.51 -7.91
C LEU A 74 -9.51 -3.27 -6.58
N ALA A 75 -8.56 -4.19 -6.43
CA ALA A 75 -8.32 -4.89 -5.18
C ALA A 75 -7.90 -3.92 -4.06
N LEU A 76 -7.03 -2.95 -4.37
CA LEU A 76 -6.59 -1.93 -3.41
C LEU A 76 -7.73 -0.98 -3.00
N LEU A 77 -8.67 -0.65 -3.89
CA LEU A 77 -9.89 0.08 -3.54
C LEU A 77 -10.72 -0.69 -2.51
N CYS A 78 -10.89 -2.00 -2.71
CA CYS A 78 -11.59 -2.86 -1.75
C CYS A 78 -10.89 -2.87 -0.38
N ILE A 79 -9.56 -3.00 -0.36
CA ILE A 79 -8.74 -2.94 0.87
C ILE A 79 -8.92 -1.59 1.58
N ALA A 80 -8.84 -0.47 0.85
CA ALA A 80 -9.01 0.87 1.41
C ALA A 80 -10.39 1.07 2.06
N ILE A 81 -11.45 0.60 1.39
CA ILE A 81 -12.82 0.62 1.92
C ILE A 81 -12.91 -0.25 3.18
N ALA A 82 -12.40 -1.48 3.15
CA ALA A 82 -12.44 -2.40 4.29
C ALA A 82 -11.69 -1.85 5.51
N LEU A 83 -10.50 -1.27 5.29
CA LEU A 83 -9.71 -0.65 6.34
C LEU A 83 -10.39 0.58 6.96
N LEU A 84 -11.16 1.35 6.19
CA LEU A 84 -11.93 2.49 6.72
C LEU A 84 -13.21 2.04 7.44
N ALA A 85 -13.89 1.03 6.90
CA ALA A 85 -15.20 0.57 7.38
C ALA A 85 -15.18 -0.14 8.73
N GLU A 86 -14.02 -0.65 9.17
CA GLU A 86 -13.91 -1.50 10.38
C GLU A 86 -14.82 -2.74 10.34
N LYS A 87 -15.16 -3.25 9.14
CA LYS A 87 -16.07 -4.38 8.96
C LYS A 87 -15.35 -5.71 8.83
N LYS A 88 -15.93 -6.75 9.46
CA LYS A 88 -15.47 -8.15 9.35
C LYS A 88 -15.89 -8.85 8.04
N ASP A 89 -16.87 -8.30 7.27
CA ASP A 89 -17.63 -9.08 6.26
C ASP A 89 -17.66 -8.52 4.84
N VAL A 90 -16.78 -7.58 4.43
CA VAL A 90 -16.80 -7.08 3.04
C VAL A 90 -15.65 -7.70 2.25
N VAL A 91 -16.02 -8.63 1.36
CA VAL A 91 -15.17 -9.24 0.33
C VAL A 91 -13.82 -9.71 0.85
N SER A 92 -13.74 -10.88 1.49
CA SER A 92 -12.50 -11.64 1.79
C SER A 92 -11.31 -10.85 2.41
N CYS A 93 -11.42 -9.55 2.55
CA CYS A 93 -10.49 -8.66 3.25
C CYS A 93 -11.00 -8.49 4.68
N GLU A 94 -10.91 -9.57 5.48
CA GLU A 94 -11.17 -9.51 6.91
C GLU A 94 -10.28 -8.44 7.52
N GLN A 95 -10.88 -7.55 8.32
CA GLN A 95 -10.07 -6.69 9.18
C GLN A 95 -9.21 -7.59 10.05
N ALA A 96 -7.93 -7.28 10.08
CA ALA A 96 -6.98 -8.04 10.84
C ALA A 96 -7.37 -8.01 12.33
N SER A 97 -8.12 -9.02 12.76
CA SER A 97 -8.34 -9.32 14.16
C SER A 97 -7.15 -10.09 14.72
N THR A 98 -6.33 -10.65 13.86
CA THR A 98 -5.14 -11.42 14.20
C THR A 98 -3.88 -10.84 13.55
N LEU A 99 -2.73 -11.11 14.18
CA LEU A 99 -1.42 -10.75 13.66
C LEU A 99 -1.23 -11.25 12.22
N THR A 100 -1.66 -12.47 11.93
CA THR A 100 -1.51 -13.11 10.62
C THR A 100 -2.31 -12.40 9.54
N GLU A 101 -3.55 -11.99 9.83
CA GLU A 101 -4.41 -11.24 8.91
C GLU A 101 -3.82 -9.86 8.62
N ALA A 102 -3.32 -9.15 9.64
CA ALA A 102 -2.65 -7.87 9.44
C ALA A 102 -1.44 -8.01 8.52
N ILE A 103 -0.58 -9.00 8.75
CA ILE A 103 0.59 -9.25 7.90
C ILE A 103 0.15 -9.60 6.48
N LYS A 104 -0.84 -10.48 6.28
CA LYS A 104 -1.36 -10.82 4.96
C LYS A 104 -1.88 -9.59 4.21
N THR A 105 -2.64 -8.72 4.88
CA THR A 105 -3.15 -7.47 4.29
C THR A 105 -2.01 -6.54 3.88
N ILE A 106 -1.00 -6.38 4.74
CA ILE A 106 0.18 -5.57 4.45
C ILE A 106 0.91 -6.12 3.21
N LEU A 107 1.19 -7.43 3.19
CA LEU A 107 1.91 -8.07 2.10
C LEU A 107 1.14 -8.01 0.78
N LEU A 108 -0.17 -8.27 0.81
CA LEU A 108 -1.01 -8.20 -0.38
C LEU A 108 -1.04 -6.80 -0.96
N ALA A 109 -1.24 -5.81 -0.11
CA ALA A 109 -1.26 -4.42 -0.54
C ALA A 109 0.10 -3.96 -1.06
N ASP A 110 1.21 -4.33 -0.40
CA ASP A 110 2.56 -4.00 -0.87
C ASP A 110 2.85 -4.62 -2.23
N VAL A 111 2.47 -5.89 -2.46
CA VAL A 111 2.58 -6.54 -3.80
C VAL A 111 1.86 -5.71 -4.86
N ILE A 112 0.62 -5.33 -4.59
CA ILE A 112 -0.21 -4.55 -5.53
C ILE A 112 0.45 -3.19 -5.82
N MET A 113 0.83 -2.45 -4.77
CA MET A 113 1.40 -1.09 -4.88
C MET A 113 2.81 -1.09 -5.46
N SER A 114 3.56 -2.18 -5.25
CA SER A 114 4.93 -2.30 -5.77
C SER A 114 4.98 -2.48 -7.28
N MET A 115 3.89 -2.86 -7.94
CA MET A 115 3.87 -3.04 -9.40
C MET A 115 4.27 -1.79 -10.17
N ASP A 116 3.87 -0.60 -9.72
CA ASP A 116 4.26 0.67 -10.32
C ASP A 116 5.69 1.08 -9.96
N ASN A 117 6.14 0.71 -8.76
CA ASN A 117 7.42 1.14 -8.20
C ASN A 117 8.61 0.30 -8.71
N VAL A 118 8.33 -0.92 -9.11
CA VAL A 118 9.31 -1.93 -9.51
C VAL A 118 10.23 -1.45 -10.64
N LEU A 119 9.67 -0.76 -11.65
CA LEU A 119 10.46 -0.22 -12.77
C LEU A 119 11.43 0.89 -12.35
N ALA A 120 10.98 1.80 -11.49
CA ALA A 120 11.82 2.89 -11.01
C ALA A 120 13.00 2.35 -10.19
N ILE A 121 12.73 1.35 -9.33
CA ILE A 121 13.74 0.71 -8.48
C ILE A 121 14.70 -0.15 -9.32
N ALA A 122 14.17 -0.92 -10.29
CA ALA A 122 14.99 -1.71 -11.22
C ALA A 122 15.91 -0.81 -12.06
N GLY A 123 15.39 0.30 -12.58
CA GLY A 123 16.18 1.29 -13.31
C GLY A 123 17.28 1.91 -12.45
N ALA A 124 16.96 2.29 -11.22
CA ALA A 124 17.93 2.86 -10.29
C ALA A 124 19.03 1.88 -9.86
N SER A 125 18.73 0.57 -9.84
CA SER A 125 19.71 -0.47 -9.52
C SER A 125 20.68 -0.78 -10.66
N GLY A 126 20.38 -0.35 -11.89
CA GLY A 126 21.16 -0.68 -13.08
C GLY A 126 21.35 -2.19 -13.29
N GLY A 127 20.42 -3.01 -12.82
CA GLY A 127 20.49 -4.48 -12.87
C GLY A 127 21.34 -5.11 -11.75
N ASN A 128 21.88 -4.32 -10.83
CA ASN A 128 22.66 -4.83 -9.69
C ASN A 128 21.73 -5.26 -8.55
N ILE A 129 21.48 -6.57 -8.44
CA ILE A 129 20.58 -7.17 -7.44
C ILE A 129 21.08 -6.93 -6.00
N ILE A 130 22.41 -6.90 -5.78
CA ILE A 130 22.96 -6.65 -4.45
C ILE A 130 22.69 -5.21 -4.04
N LEU A 131 22.92 -4.26 -4.94
CA LEU A 131 22.64 -2.85 -4.72
C LEU A 131 21.14 -2.62 -4.42
N LEU A 132 20.28 -3.28 -5.21
CA LEU A 132 18.82 -3.27 -5.02
C LEU A 132 18.43 -3.80 -3.65
N ALA A 133 18.89 -5.01 -3.30
CA ALA A 133 18.54 -5.65 -2.03
C ALA A 133 19.01 -4.82 -0.83
N VAL A 134 20.25 -4.33 -0.83
CA VAL A 134 20.77 -3.50 0.26
C VAL A 134 20.02 -2.18 0.36
N GLY A 135 19.72 -1.52 -0.77
CA GLY A 135 18.97 -0.26 -0.78
C GLY A 135 17.56 -0.41 -0.22
N LEU A 136 16.85 -1.48 -0.59
CA LEU A 136 15.52 -1.77 -0.07
C LEU A 136 15.55 -2.18 1.42
N VAL A 137 16.53 -2.95 1.86
CA VAL A 137 16.68 -3.31 3.28
C VAL A 137 16.94 -2.08 4.13
N MET A 138 17.71 -1.09 3.62
CA MET A 138 17.93 0.17 4.34
C MET A 138 16.68 1.04 4.51
N SER A 139 15.66 0.86 3.69
CA SER A 139 14.38 1.56 3.85
C SER A 139 13.50 0.99 4.98
N ILE A 140 13.70 -0.28 5.40
CA ILE A 140 12.89 -0.93 6.45
C ILE A 140 12.80 -0.10 7.74
N PRO A 141 13.91 0.38 8.34
CA PRO A 141 13.82 1.20 9.53
C PRO A 141 12.95 2.43 9.33
N LEU A 142 13.07 3.10 8.19
CA LEU A 142 12.31 4.31 7.86
C LEU A 142 10.82 4.03 7.74
N VAL A 143 10.44 2.93 7.09
CA VAL A 143 9.05 2.49 6.95
C VAL A 143 8.48 2.07 8.32
N VAL A 144 9.24 1.34 9.13
CA VAL A 144 8.83 0.93 10.49
C VAL A 144 8.63 2.15 11.40
N PHE A 145 9.55 3.11 11.40
CA PHE A 145 9.39 4.34 12.18
C PHE A 145 8.25 5.20 11.65
N GLY A 146 8.13 5.34 10.32
CA GLY A 146 7.06 6.08 9.66
C GLY A 146 5.68 5.53 9.99
N SER A 147 5.47 4.22 9.84
CA SER A 147 4.19 3.57 10.18
C SER A 147 3.87 3.65 11.67
N GLY A 148 4.87 3.52 12.55
CA GLY A 148 4.69 3.74 13.97
C GLY A 148 4.30 5.17 14.33
N PHE A 149 4.84 6.17 13.62
CA PHE A 149 4.47 7.56 13.78
C PHE A 149 3.03 7.83 13.28
N VAL A 150 2.70 7.35 12.08
CA VAL A 150 1.35 7.46 11.50
C VAL A 150 0.32 6.80 12.41
N MET A 151 0.63 5.64 12.99
CA MET A 151 -0.26 4.96 13.93
C MET A 151 -0.53 5.80 15.18
N LYS A 152 0.50 6.39 15.81
CA LYS A 152 0.32 7.29 16.95
C LYS A 152 -0.57 8.49 16.61
N LEU A 153 -0.43 8.98 15.38
CA LEU A 153 -1.22 10.10 14.88
C LEU A 153 -2.69 9.69 14.67
N MET A 154 -2.94 8.48 14.16
CA MET A 154 -4.28 7.89 14.03
C MET A 154 -4.96 7.65 15.38
N ASP A 155 -4.20 7.15 16.37
CA ASP A 155 -4.70 6.94 17.73
C ASP A 155 -5.11 8.30 18.39
N ARG A 156 -4.41 9.38 18.06
CA ARG A 156 -4.69 10.73 18.62
C ARG A 156 -5.75 11.49 17.82
N TYR A 157 -5.75 11.34 16.50
CA TYR A 157 -6.62 12.09 15.59
C TYR A 157 -7.33 11.16 14.62
N PRO A 158 -8.57 10.71 14.91
CA PRO A 158 -9.30 9.77 14.05
C PRO A 158 -9.48 10.23 12.60
N ALA A 159 -9.43 11.55 12.34
CA ALA A 159 -9.47 12.11 10.99
C ALA A 159 -8.31 11.62 10.10
N ILE A 160 -7.16 11.26 10.69
CA ILE A 160 -5.99 10.72 9.97
C ILE A 160 -6.32 9.37 9.31
N ILE A 161 -7.25 8.60 9.88
CA ILE A 161 -7.71 7.34 9.28
C ILE A 161 -8.39 7.60 7.93
N TYR A 162 -9.22 8.64 7.85
CA TYR A 162 -9.86 9.06 6.60
C TYR A 162 -8.85 9.58 5.58
N LEU A 163 -7.84 10.35 6.05
CA LEU A 163 -6.75 10.80 5.20
C LEU A 163 -5.97 9.59 4.65
N GLY A 164 -5.65 8.60 5.49
CA GLY A 164 -5.00 7.36 5.06
C GLY A 164 -5.81 6.60 4.01
N ALA A 165 -7.12 6.42 4.24
CA ALA A 165 -8.00 5.79 3.27
C ALA A 165 -8.11 6.58 1.96
N ALA A 166 -8.07 7.93 2.02
CA ALA A 166 -8.04 8.79 0.83
C ALA A 166 -6.74 8.59 0.03
N ILE A 167 -5.59 8.53 0.70
CA ILE A 167 -4.30 8.27 0.05
C ILE A 167 -4.33 6.91 -0.66
N LEU A 168 -4.79 5.85 0.02
CA LEU A 168 -4.90 4.52 -0.59
C LEU A 168 -5.89 4.50 -1.76
N GLY A 169 -7.03 5.17 -1.62
CA GLY A 169 -8.02 5.31 -2.69
C GLY A 169 -7.46 6.03 -3.92
N TRP A 170 -6.68 7.09 -3.68
CA TRP A 170 -5.99 7.83 -4.74
C TRP A 170 -4.94 6.99 -5.46
N THR A 171 -4.10 6.26 -4.71
CA THR A 171 -3.09 5.34 -5.27
C THR A 171 -3.77 4.25 -6.09
N ALA A 172 -4.81 3.63 -5.57
CA ALA A 172 -5.60 2.61 -6.27
C ALA A 172 -6.22 3.16 -7.57
N ALA A 173 -6.80 4.36 -7.52
CA ALA A 173 -7.39 5.03 -8.68
C ALA A 173 -6.35 5.32 -9.77
N LYS A 174 -5.15 5.76 -9.38
CA LYS A 174 -4.02 5.95 -10.31
C LYS A 174 -3.64 4.65 -11.01
N MET A 175 -3.60 3.52 -10.30
CA MET A 175 -3.30 2.20 -10.89
C MET A 175 -4.35 1.84 -11.95
N VAL A 176 -5.65 2.05 -11.64
CA VAL A 176 -6.75 1.80 -12.58
C VAL A 176 -6.59 2.62 -13.86
N VAL A 177 -6.30 3.91 -13.73
CA VAL A 177 -6.20 4.83 -14.89
C VAL A 177 -4.94 4.61 -15.71
N LYS A 178 -3.84 4.19 -15.07
CA LYS A 178 -2.53 4.02 -15.74
C LYS A 178 -2.32 2.64 -16.36
N ASP A 179 -3.22 1.68 -16.15
CA ASP A 179 -3.10 0.34 -16.75
C ASP A 179 -2.91 0.43 -18.26
N GLY A 180 -1.92 -0.27 -18.79
CA GLY A 180 -1.47 -0.16 -20.17
C GLY A 180 -2.55 -0.40 -21.22
N PHE A 181 -3.62 -1.13 -20.87
CA PHE A 181 -4.71 -1.47 -21.78
C PHE A 181 -5.87 -0.47 -21.78
N VAL A 182 -6.03 0.29 -20.71
CA VAL A 182 -7.15 1.26 -20.58
C VAL A 182 -6.71 2.71 -20.52
N LYS A 183 -5.41 2.98 -20.35
CA LYS A 183 -4.87 4.34 -20.14
C LYS A 183 -5.29 5.33 -21.23
N ASP A 184 -5.23 4.93 -22.49
CA ASP A 184 -5.51 5.83 -23.62
C ASP A 184 -6.98 6.24 -23.66
N ALA A 185 -7.89 5.33 -23.28
CA ALA A 185 -9.33 5.61 -23.18
C ALA A 185 -9.66 6.45 -21.94
N LEU A 186 -8.93 6.25 -20.83
CA LEU A 186 -9.20 6.92 -19.56
C LEU A 186 -8.43 8.23 -19.39
N ALA A 187 -7.34 8.46 -20.15
CA ALA A 187 -6.48 9.63 -20.04
C ALA A 187 -7.23 10.98 -20.02
N PRO A 188 -8.24 11.22 -20.89
CA PRO A 188 -8.96 12.50 -20.89
C PRO A 188 -9.74 12.76 -19.59
N TYR A 189 -10.09 11.68 -18.86
CA TYR A 189 -10.92 11.72 -17.65
C TYR A 189 -10.13 11.30 -16.39
N ALA A 190 -8.81 11.14 -16.49
CA ALA A 190 -7.96 10.57 -15.46
C ALA A 190 -8.20 11.22 -14.09
N LEU A 191 -8.07 12.53 -13.98
CA LEU A 191 -8.25 13.26 -12.73
C LEU A 191 -9.66 13.12 -12.17
N ALA A 192 -10.69 13.15 -13.04
CA ALA A 192 -12.07 13.01 -12.60
C ALA A 192 -12.34 11.61 -12.03
N ILE A 193 -11.79 10.56 -12.67
CA ILE A 193 -11.91 9.16 -12.22
C ILE A 193 -11.14 8.98 -10.90
N GLU A 194 -9.92 9.52 -10.79
CA GLU A 194 -9.11 9.46 -9.57
C GLU A 194 -9.85 10.11 -8.38
N LEU A 195 -10.42 11.30 -8.58
CA LEU A 195 -11.21 11.98 -7.55
C LEU A 195 -12.47 11.21 -7.20
N LEU A 196 -13.21 10.72 -8.19
CA LEU A 196 -14.46 9.99 -7.99
C LEU A 196 -14.24 8.69 -7.21
N LEU A 197 -13.23 7.92 -7.57
CA LEU A 197 -12.90 6.68 -6.87
C LEU A 197 -12.41 6.96 -5.45
N THR A 198 -11.58 7.98 -5.25
CA THR A 198 -11.11 8.38 -3.91
C THR A 198 -12.26 8.80 -3.00
N VAL A 199 -13.15 9.67 -3.49
CA VAL A 199 -14.35 10.09 -2.76
C VAL A 199 -15.28 8.91 -2.53
N GLY A 200 -15.42 8.01 -3.52
CA GLY A 200 -16.19 6.77 -3.39
C GLY A 200 -15.71 5.89 -2.24
N VAL A 201 -14.39 5.71 -2.09
CA VAL A 201 -13.78 4.98 -0.95
C VAL A 201 -14.20 5.61 0.38
N LEU A 202 -14.12 6.94 0.49
CA LEU A 202 -14.47 7.64 1.72
C LEU A 202 -15.95 7.53 2.06
N ILE A 203 -16.83 7.71 1.07
CA ILE A 203 -18.29 7.63 1.25
C ILE A 203 -18.68 6.19 1.63
N VAL A 204 -18.30 5.21 0.81
CA VAL A 204 -18.66 3.81 1.03
C VAL A 204 -18.10 3.31 2.36
N GLY A 205 -16.83 3.58 2.64
CA GLY A 205 -16.19 3.22 3.91
C GLY A 205 -16.87 3.86 5.11
N HIS A 206 -17.26 5.14 5.02
CA HIS A 206 -17.99 5.82 6.10
C HIS A 206 -19.40 5.24 6.33
N ILE A 207 -20.15 4.97 5.26
CA ILE A 207 -21.49 4.36 5.35
C ILE A 207 -21.40 2.97 5.99
N LEU A 208 -20.44 2.16 5.57
CA LEU A 208 -20.26 0.82 6.10
C LEU A 208 -19.83 0.87 7.58
N LYS A 209 -18.93 1.77 7.96
CA LYS A 209 -18.55 2.00 9.35
C LYS A 209 -19.76 2.35 10.20
N LYS A 210 -20.61 3.26 9.75
CA LYS A 210 -21.82 3.67 10.47
C LYS A 210 -22.81 2.51 10.66
N LYS A 211 -23.01 1.67 9.63
CA LYS A 211 -23.90 0.49 9.73
C LYS A 211 -23.41 -0.53 10.77
N THR A 212 -22.10 -0.69 10.92
CA THR A 212 -21.51 -1.60 11.92
C THR A 212 -21.81 -1.14 13.35
N TYR A 213 -21.77 0.18 13.60
CA TYR A 213 -22.09 0.73 14.92
C TYR A 213 -23.58 0.64 15.28
N PHE A 214 -24.50 0.73 14.30
CA PHE A 214 -25.94 0.69 14.55
C PHE A 214 -26.57 -0.71 14.46
N GLY A 215 -25.87 -1.71 13.95
CA GLY A 215 -26.35 -3.09 13.86
C GLY A 215 -25.96 -4.01 15.01
N SER A 216 -25.22 -3.49 16.01
CA SER A 216 -24.80 -4.25 17.20
C SER A 216 -25.60 -3.91 18.48
N ASN A 217 -26.75 -3.19 18.35
CA ASN A 217 -27.71 -2.95 19.44
C ASN A 217 -28.94 -3.80 19.23
#